data_4eff7a49cae514267e8c1479e57e0254
#
_entry.id   4eff7a49cae514267e8c1479e57e0254
#
_cell.length_a   1.000
_cell.length_b   1.000
_cell.length_c   1.000
_cell.angle_alpha   90.00
_cell.angle_beta   90.00
_cell.angle_gamma   90.00
#
_symmetry.space_group_name_H-M   'P 1'
#
loop_
_entity.id
_entity.type
_entity.pdbx_description
1 polymer ?
#
loop_
_entity_poly.entity_id
_entity_poly.type
_entity_poly.pdbx_seq_one_letter_code
_entity_poly.pdbx_strand_id
1 'polypeptide(L)'
;MVVSHEVDDRGLAELRRPRNDLVSEVAVGRDRFTLDHGPFHSWERTLQVDGGRDGTHRVVETITYRTAVAVWRPLFALPLRWAVRARRVPWWAPPDRLDARATRVLCLLACVQVVDGYLGTVITQTITFASDEFGRGDAAQGVTLAVVRLGIVVALGVVALADRRGRRRLLVATALAAVAATALGALSPGLWFLGSTQLLARGLTMGVGILIGVFAAEELPRGSRAYGVSVLALCAALGAGMAVWVLPVADLDPRGWRAVYVVPVVAIPGLVAVGRRLPESLRYTANIGSEQAVLNGNIGGRRKVEGYRLLMLAVASFLLLVFAAPASQFQNDFLKDHRGYSAAGITLFTLLTTTPAASGSSWLAGGPTPVADGVWGPSACWAARCSWWSATTPREPLCGPQQWLARRWAR
;
A
#
# COMPACT_ATOMS: atom_id res chain seq x y z
N MET A 1 15.66 -11.87 -23.32
CA MET A 1 14.57 -12.82 -23.68
C MET A 1 14.58 -12.94 -25.18
N VAL A 2 14.55 -14.18 -25.70
CA VAL A 2 14.52 -14.42 -27.15
C VAL A 2 13.21 -15.11 -27.48
N VAL A 3 12.52 -14.66 -28.51
CA VAL A 3 11.27 -15.23 -29.02
C VAL A 3 11.39 -15.37 -30.53
N SER A 4 11.05 -16.53 -31.05
CA SER A 4 11.02 -16.77 -32.50
C SER A 4 9.59 -16.74 -33.00
N HIS A 5 9.37 -16.07 -34.12
CA HIS A 5 8.09 -15.94 -34.79
C HIS A 5 8.23 -16.42 -36.24
N GLU A 6 7.25 -17.14 -36.74
CA GLU A 6 7.08 -17.40 -38.16
C GLU A 6 5.88 -16.58 -38.62
N VAL A 7 6.12 -15.59 -39.48
CA VAL A 7 5.12 -14.59 -39.84
C VAL A 7 5.16 -14.30 -41.35
N ASP A 8 4.03 -13.89 -41.89
CA ASP A 8 3.92 -13.35 -43.21
C ASP A 8 4.38 -11.87 -43.30
N ASP A 9 4.33 -11.26 -44.45
CA ASP A 9 4.70 -9.85 -44.64
C ASP A 9 3.89 -8.89 -43.75
N ARG A 10 2.62 -9.20 -43.48
CA ARG A 10 1.77 -8.38 -42.60
C ARG A 10 2.22 -8.52 -41.13
N GLY A 11 2.49 -9.75 -40.70
CA GLY A 11 3.01 -10.00 -39.35
C GLY A 11 4.38 -9.37 -39.13
N LEU A 12 5.25 -9.40 -40.16
CA LEU A 12 6.55 -8.72 -40.11
C LEU A 12 6.38 -7.19 -40.00
N ALA A 13 5.46 -6.60 -40.75
CA ALA A 13 5.16 -5.17 -40.68
C ALA A 13 4.60 -4.80 -39.26
N GLU A 14 3.81 -5.66 -38.65
CA GLU A 14 3.31 -5.47 -37.29
C GLU A 14 4.42 -5.60 -36.24
N LEU A 15 5.32 -6.57 -36.38
CA LEU A 15 6.49 -6.75 -35.51
C LEU A 15 7.44 -5.54 -35.60
N ARG A 16 7.55 -4.90 -36.76
CA ARG A 16 8.35 -3.68 -36.96
C ARG A 16 7.71 -2.40 -36.43
N ARG A 17 6.46 -2.44 -35.97
CA ARG A 17 5.87 -1.28 -35.29
C ARG A 17 6.46 -1.16 -33.88
N PRO A 18 6.78 0.08 -33.44
CA PRO A 18 7.13 0.33 -32.05
C PRO A 18 6.00 -0.15 -31.12
N ARG A 19 6.35 -0.80 -30.03
CA ARG A 19 5.38 -1.24 -29.03
C ARG A 19 4.78 -0.03 -28.30
N ASN A 20 3.50 -0.16 -27.98
CA ASN A 20 2.74 0.83 -27.20
C ASN A 20 1.82 0.14 -26.19
N ASP A 21 2.35 -0.87 -25.50
CA ASP A 21 1.66 -1.62 -24.45
C ASP A 21 2.18 -1.23 -23.04
N LEU A 22 2.82 -2.14 -22.34
CA LEU A 22 3.50 -1.87 -21.07
C LEU A 22 4.72 -0.94 -21.24
N VAL A 23 5.26 -0.91 -22.45
CA VAL A 23 6.41 -0.11 -22.85
C VAL A 23 6.03 0.74 -24.06
N SER A 24 6.44 2.00 -24.09
CA SER A 24 6.48 2.83 -25.29
C SER A 24 7.88 2.75 -25.87
N GLU A 25 7.98 2.38 -27.15
CA GLU A 25 9.23 2.26 -27.88
C GLU A 25 9.39 3.37 -28.90
N VAL A 26 10.64 3.75 -29.15
CA VAL A 26 11.04 4.56 -30.30
C VAL A 26 11.93 3.72 -31.21
N ALA A 27 11.68 3.79 -32.51
CA ALA A 27 12.51 3.13 -33.50
C ALA A 27 13.82 3.92 -33.66
N VAL A 28 14.97 3.27 -33.45
CA VAL A 28 16.31 3.82 -33.70
C VAL A 28 16.87 3.36 -35.04
N GLY A 29 16.21 2.38 -35.67
CA GLY A 29 16.54 1.83 -36.97
C GLY A 29 15.41 0.94 -37.48
N ARG A 30 15.59 0.28 -38.63
CA ARG A 30 14.56 -0.54 -39.26
C ARG A 30 14.09 -1.70 -38.35
N ASP A 31 15.01 -2.31 -37.60
CA ASP A 31 14.79 -3.52 -36.82
C ASP A 31 15.32 -3.39 -35.38
N ARG A 32 15.52 -2.15 -34.89
CA ARG A 32 16.01 -1.84 -33.54
C ARG A 32 15.16 -0.76 -32.87
N PHE A 33 14.72 -1.05 -31.62
CA PHE A 33 13.82 -0.22 -30.85
C PHE A 33 14.38 -0.02 -29.44
N THR A 34 14.21 1.18 -28.90
CA THR A 34 14.65 1.55 -27.55
C THR A 34 13.49 2.08 -26.72
N LEU A 35 13.74 2.22 -25.41
CA LEU A 35 12.77 2.78 -24.47
C LEU A 35 12.50 4.25 -24.74
N ASP A 36 11.23 4.58 -24.93
CA ASP A 36 10.72 5.94 -24.80
C ASP A 36 10.16 6.16 -23.41
N HIS A 37 9.18 5.35 -23.00
CA HIS A 37 8.52 5.46 -21.71
C HIS A 37 8.09 4.10 -21.17
N GLY A 38 8.30 3.87 -19.85
CA GLY A 38 7.90 2.61 -19.21
C GLY A 38 8.63 2.30 -17.91
N PRO A 39 8.24 1.22 -17.20
CA PRO A 39 8.74 0.84 -15.88
C PRO A 39 10.13 0.16 -15.93
N PHE A 40 10.98 0.54 -16.86
CA PHE A 40 12.30 -0.03 -17.06
C PHE A 40 13.40 1.02 -17.01
N HIS A 41 14.57 0.66 -16.51
CA HIS A 41 15.76 1.50 -16.59
C HIS A 41 16.40 1.48 -17.97
N SER A 42 16.33 0.33 -18.64
CA SER A 42 16.78 0.16 -20.02
C SER A 42 15.90 -0.88 -20.70
N TRP A 43 15.65 -0.65 -21.96
CA TRP A 43 14.91 -1.55 -22.84
C TRP A 43 15.50 -1.45 -24.24
N GLU A 44 15.78 -2.59 -24.82
CA GLU A 44 16.24 -2.71 -26.19
C GLU A 44 15.60 -3.92 -26.81
N ARG A 45 14.99 -3.73 -27.97
CA ARG A 45 14.40 -4.80 -28.77
C ARG A 45 15.03 -4.79 -30.16
N THR A 46 15.52 -5.93 -30.59
CA THR A 46 16.09 -6.14 -31.92
C THR A 46 15.38 -7.25 -32.63
N LEU A 47 15.16 -7.10 -33.92
CA LEU A 47 14.59 -8.11 -34.81
C LEU A 47 15.65 -8.59 -35.75
N GLN A 48 15.87 -9.89 -35.84
CA GLN A 48 16.66 -10.56 -36.86
C GLN A 48 15.70 -11.28 -37.79
N VAL A 49 15.69 -10.90 -39.06
CA VAL A 49 14.74 -11.40 -40.04
C VAL A 49 15.50 -12.28 -41.02
N ASP A 50 15.19 -13.57 -41.01
CA ASP A 50 15.68 -14.53 -42.00
C ASP A 50 14.57 -14.77 -43.04
N GLY A 51 14.87 -14.52 -44.33
CA GLY A 51 13.95 -14.79 -45.40
C GLY A 51 13.68 -16.28 -45.56
N GLY A 52 12.41 -16.68 -45.39
CA GLY A 52 11.96 -18.04 -45.70
C GLY A 52 11.60 -18.23 -47.17
N ARG A 53 11.41 -19.48 -47.61
CA ARG A 53 10.79 -19.77 -48.89
C ARG A 53 9.28 -19.60 -48.76
N ASP A 54 8.58 -19.14 -49.77
CA ASP A 54 7.12 -19.01 -49.84
C ASP A 54 6.50 -17.83 -49.06
N GLY A 55 7.16 -16.67 -48.99
CA GLY A 55 6.55 -15.43 -48.40
C GLY A 55 6.40 -15.52 -46.86
N THR A 56 6.99 -16.51 -46.21
CA THR A 56 7.09 -16.57 -44.77
C THR A 56 8.48 -16.11 -44.29
N HIS A 57 8.50 -15.32 -43.22
CA HIS A 57 9.72 -14.82 -42.58
C HIS A 57 9.90 -15.46 -41.20
N ARG A 58 11.08 -15.96 -40.96
CA ARG A 58 11.49 -16.34 -39.59
C ARG A 58 12.11 -15.14 -38.91
N VAL A 59 11.44 -14.63 -37.87
CA VAL A 59 11.87 -13.46 -37.14
C VAL A 59 12.29 -13.88 -35.74
N VAL A 60 13.54 -13.59 -35.38
CA VAL A 60 14.05 -13.76 -34.02
C VAL A 60 14.02 -12.41 -33.31
N GLU A 61 13.11 -12.27 -32.36
CA GLU A 61 12.98 -11.09 -31.51
C GLU A 61 13.82 -11.25 -30.26
N THR A 62 14.81 -10.38 -30.07
CA THR A 62 15.63 -10.35 -28.86
C THR A 62 15.28 -9.12 -28.04
N ILE A 63 14.83 -9.33 -26.80
CA ILE A 63 14.47 -8.26 -25.87
C ILE A 63 15.41 -8.28 -24.69
N THR A 64 16.15 -7.20 -24.49
CA THR A 64 17.05 -6.97 -23.35
C THR A 64 16.49 -5.85 -22.50
N TYR A 65 16.23 -6.09 -21.21
CA TYR A 65 15.66 -5.07 -20.34
C TYR A 65 16.19 -5.16 -18.90
N ARG A 66 16.22 -4.00 -18.22
CA ARG A 66 16.48 -3.89 -16.77
C ARG A 66 15.26 -3.23 -16.12
N THR A 67 14.64 -3.95 -15.21
CA THR A 67 13.43 -3.48 -14.51
C THR A 67 13.76 -2.41 -13.47
N ALA A 68 12.88 -1.41 -13.33
CA ALA A 68 12.95 -0.42 -12.26
C ALA A 68 12.35 -0.93 -10.92
N VAL A 69 11.75 -2.12 -10.93
CA VAL A 69 11.11 -2.78 -9.78
C VAL A 69 12.18 -3.39 -8.86
N ALA A 70 12.84 -2.56 -8.06
CA ALA A 70 14.04 -2.88 -7.28
C ALA A 70 13.92 -4.16 -6.41
N VAL A 71 13.40 -4.05 -5.19
CA VAL A 71 13.32 -5.14 -4.19
C VAL A 71 12.27 -6.18 -4.58
N TRP A 72 11.22 -5.78 -5.29
CA TRP A 72 10.09 -6.62 -5.70
C TRP A 72 10.37 -7.46 -6.95
N ARG A 73 11.59 -7.37 -7.50
CA ARG A 73 12.00 -8.09 -8.71
C ARG A 73 11.70 -9.59 -8.70
N PRO A 74 11.95 -10.35 -7.62
CA PRO A 74 11.62 -11.77 -7.59
C PRO A 74 10.12 -12.04 -7.77
N LEU A 75 9.27 -11.23 -7.14
CA LEU A 75 7.81 -11.37 -7.20
C LEU A 75 7.28 -11.04 -8.60
N PHE A 76 7.81 -10.00 -9.23
CA PHE A 76 7.35 -9.53 -10.55
C PHE A 76 8.07 -10.19 -11.74
N ALA A 77 9.06 -11.04 -11.50
CA ALA A 77 9.85 -11.65 -12.59
C ALA A 77 8.98 -12.45 -13.56
N LEU A 78 8.11 -13.31 -13.06
CA LEU A 78 7.21 -14.14 -13.88
C LEU A 78 6.06 -13.33 -14.51
N PRO A 79 5.27 -12.54 -13.75
CA PRO A 79 4.21 -11.72 -14.32
C PRO A 79 4.71 -10.75 -15.41
N LEU A 80 5.88 -10.15 -15.18
CA LEU A 80 6.46 -9.21 -16.11
C LEU A 80 6.94 -9.89 -17.39
N ARG A 81 7.60 -11.06 -17.28
CA ARG A 81 7.98 -11.87 -18.45
C ARG A 81 6.76 -12.27 -19.28
N TRP A 82 5.68 -12.67 -18.60
CA TRP A 82 4.44 -13.01 -19.27
C TRP A 82 3.83 -11.79 -19.99
N ALA A 83 3.74 -10.65 -19.33
CA ALA A 83 3.21 -9.41 -19.90
C ALA A 83 4.03 -8.94 -21.13
N VAL A 84 5.35 -8.98 -21.01
CA VAL A 84 6.27 -8.63 -22.12
C VAL A 84 6.07 -9.58 -23.31
N ARG A 85 5.88 -10.89 -23.07
CA ARG A 85 5.67 -11.90 -24.12
C ARG A 85 4.29 -11.78 -24.76
N ALA A 86 3.26 -11.50 -23.97
CA ALA A 86 1.87 -11.42 -24.42
C ALA A 86 1.57 -10.16 -25.27
N ARG A 87 2.47 -9.16 -25.30
CA ARG A 87 2.31 -7.88 -26.02
C ARG A 87 0.96 -7.20 -25.73
N ARG A 88 0.46 -7.33 -24.51
CA ARG A 88 -0.80 -6.74 -24.05
C ARG A 88 -0.58 -6.00 -22.74
N VAL A 89 -1.33 -4.92 -22.56
CA VAL A 89 -1.39 -4.25 -21.26
C VAL A 89 -2.02 -5.19 -20.25
N PRO A 90 -1.29 -5.63 -19.21
CA PRO A 90 -1.86 -6.50 -18.20
C PRO A 90 -2.91 -5.74 -17.36
N TRP A 91 -3.91 -6.45 -16.86
CA TRP A 91 -5.00 -5.87 -16.05
C TRP A 91 -4.52 -5.17 -14.77
N TRP A 92 -3.34 -5.54 -14.28
CA TRP A 92 -2.71 -4.93 -13.10
C TRP A 92 -1.82 -3.72 -13.44
N ALA A 93 -1.71 -3.34 -14.72
CA ALA A 93 -0.93 -2.17 -15.10
C ALA A 93 -1.61 -0.87 -14.65
N PRO A 94 -0.83 0.15 -14.31
CA PRO A 94 -1.38 1.47 -13.98
C PRO A 94 -2.06 2.10 -15.20
N PRO A 95 -3.14 2.89 -15.01
CA PRO A 95 -3.84 3.59 -16.09
C PRO A 95 -2.91 4.48 -16.93
N ASP A 96 -2.16 5.36 -16.27
CA ASP A 96 -1.05 6.08 -16.90
C ASP A 96 0.24 5.30 -16.69
N ARG A 97 1.04 5.16 -17.74
CA ARG A 97 2.33 4.48 -17.64
C ARG A 97 3.24 5.18 -16.63
N LEU A 98 3.85 4.37 -15.77
CA LEU A 98 4.89 4.86 -14.87
C LEU A 98 6.23 4.84 -15.58
N ASP A 99 7.00 5.90 -15.42
CA ASP A 99 8.41 5.91 -15.81
C ASP A 99 9.27 5.12 -14.81
N ALA A 100 10.54 4.95 -15.13
CA ALA A 100 11.47 4.21 -14.28
C ALA A 100 11.63 4.85 -12.89
N ARG A 101 11.54 6.20 -12.79
CA ARG A 101 11.64 6.93 -11.52
C ARG A 101 10.41 6.69 -10.64
N ALA A 102 9.21 6.92 -11.18
CA ALA A 102 7.95 6.74 -10.46
C ALA A 102 7.78 5.28 -10.01
N THR A 103 8.10 4.32 -10.87
CA THR A 103 8.10 2.89 -10.54
C THR A 103 9.05 2.58 -9.38
N ARG A 104 10.29 3.09 -9.42
CA ARG A 104 11.28 2.90 -8.37
C ARG A 104 10.84 3.52 -7.05
N VAL A 105 10.30 4.75 -7.08
CA VAL A 105 9.77 5.43 -5.90
C VAL A 105 8.62 4.65 -5.29
N LEU A 106 7.63 4.26 -6.09
CA LEU A 106 6.50 3.46 -5.63
C LEU A 106 6.95 2.16 -4.97
N CYS A 107 7.91 1.44 -5.56
CA CYS A 107 8.45 0.21 -5.00
C CYS A 107 9.17 0.43 -3.66
N LEU A 108 9.91 1.52 -3.51
CA LEU A 108 10.61 1.85 -2.27
C LEU A 108 9.62 2.29 -1.18
N LEU A 109 8.62 3.09 -1.52
CA LEU A 109 7.54 3.47 -0.61
C LEU A 109 6.72 2.25 -0.16
N ALA A 110 6.47 1.31 -1.05
CA ALA A 110 5.80 0.04 -0.74
C ALA A 110 6.54 -0.75 0.35
N CYS A 111 7.88 -0.79 0.31
CA CYS A 111 8.68 -1.43 1.38
C CYS A 111 8.48 -0.73 2.74
N VAL A 112 8.48 0.60 2.76
CA VAL A 112 8.21 1.37 4.00
C VAL A 112 6.79 1.12 4.49
N GLN A 113 5.82 1.06 3.56
CA GLN A 113 4.42 0.87 3.87
C GLN A 113 4.12 -0.52 4.48
N VAL A 114 4.84 -1.56 4.07
CA VAL A 114 4.76 -2.89 4.73
C VAL A 114 5.17 -2.79 6.20
N VAL A 115 6.29 -2.11 6.48
CA VAL A 115 6.74 -1.91 7.87
C VAL A 115 5.74 -1.06 8.65
N ASP A 116 5.24 0.02 8.06
CA ASP A 116 4.24 0.91 8.65
C ASP A 116 2.94 0.16 9.02
N GLY A 117 2.45 -0.69 8.12
CA GLY A 117 1.28 -1.54 8.36
C GLY A 117 1.48 -2.51 9.52
N TYR A 118 2.66 -3.11 9.62
CA TYR A 118 3.03 -3.96 10.77
C TYR A 118 2.97 -3.17 12.08
N LEU A 119 3.71 -2.06 12.15
CA LEU A 119 3.82 -1.23 13.35
C LEU A 119 2.46 -0.66 13.78
N GLY A 120 1.63 -0.27 12.82
CA GLY A 120 0.28 0.25 13.08
C GLY A 120 -0.69 -0.78 13.68
N THR A 121 -0.37 -2.08 13.57
CA THR A 121 -1.26 -3.17 13.98
C THR A 121 -0.83 -3.86 15.28
N VAL A 122 0.45 -3.84 15.62
CA VAL A 122 1.03 -4.60 16.75
C VAL A 122 0.25 -4.42 18.04
N ILE A 123 0.01 -3.19 18.48
CA ILE A 123 -0.66 -2.92 19.77
C ILE A 123 -2.08 -3.50 19.81
N THR A 124 -2.84 -3.39 18.71
CA THR A 124 -4.21 -3.89 18.66
C THR A 124 -4.29 -5.41 18.69
N GLN A 125 -3.24 -6.09 18.22
CA GLN A 125 -3.19 -7.56 18.23
C GLN A 125 -2.70 -8.13 19.56
N THR A 126 -1.89 -7.38 20.30
CA THR A 126 -1.17 -7.89 21.47
C THR A 126 -1.64 -7.35 22.81
N ILE A 127 -2.48 -6.30 22.82
CA ILE A 127 -2.88 -5.60 24.06
C ILE A 127 -3.57 -6.53 25.08
N THR A 128 -4.40 -7.46 24.62
CA THR A 128 -5.10 -8.42 25.46
C THR A 128 -4.10 -9.34 26.18
N PHE A 129 -3.10 -9.87 25.46
CA PHE A 129 -2.05 -10.72 26.04
C PHE A 129 -1.17 -9.95 27.04
N ALA A 130 -0.86 -8.68 26.72
CA ALA A 130 -0.10 -7.81 27.62
C ALA A 130 -0.90 -7.47 28.90
N SER A 131 -2.20 -7.22 28.76
CA SER A 131 -3.08 -6.93 29.90
C SER A 131 -3.15 -8.11 30.87
N ASP A 132 -3.20 -9.33 30.35
CA ASP A 132 -3.20 -10.55 31.13
C ASP A 132 -1.89 -10.74 31.92
N GLU A 133 -0.73 -10.55 31.24
CA GLU A 133 0.59 -10.61 31.94
C GLU A 133 0.67 -9.61 33.08
N PHE A 134 0.11 -8.40 32.89
CA PHE A 134 0.15 -7.35 33.91
C PHE A 134 -1.01 -7.40 34.91
N GLY A 135 -1.92 -8.38 34.81
CA GLY A 135 -3.07 -8.52 35.69
C GLY A 135 -4.02 -7.32 35.65
N ARG A 136 -4.24 -6.75 34.45
CA ARG A 136 -5.09 -5.57 34.21
C ARG A 136 -6.31 -5.94 33.41
N GLY A 137 -7.49 -5.48 33.85
CA GLY A 137 -8.75 -5.74 33.17
C GLY A 137 -9.02 -4.79 31.98
N ASP A 138 -10.16 -5.02 31.28
CA ASP A 138 -10.59 -4.37 30.05
C ASP A 138 -10.64 -2.84 30.13
N ALA A 139 -10.99 -2.28 31.29
CA ALA A 139 -11.00 -0.84 31.48
C ALA A 139 -9.61 -0.21 31.28
N ALA A 140 -8.56 -0.84 31.85
CA ALA A 140 -7.18 -0.38 31.71
C ALA A 140 -6.68 -0.57 30.26
N GLN A 141 -7.07 -1.64 29.60
CA GLN A 141 -6.83 -1.89 28.19
C GLN A 141 -7.46 -0.80 27.31
N GLY A 142 -8.75 -0.50 27.53
CA GLY A 142 -9.47 0.55 26.80
C GLY A 142 -8.84 1.94 27.00
N VAL A 143 -8.46 2.30 28.22
CA VAL A 143 -7.75 3.57 28.51
C VAL A 143 -6.41 3.62 27.79
N THR A 144 -5.62 2.53 27.80
CA THR A 144 -4.34 2.46 27.13
C THR A 144 -4.50 2.68 25.62
N LEU A 145 -5.47 2.02 25.00
CA LEU A 145 -5.78 2.19 23.58
C LEU A 145 -6.27 3.62 23.24
N ALA A 146 -7.03 4.25 24.15
CA ALA A 146 -7.46 5.64 24.00
C ALA A 146 -6.26 6.61 24.07
N VAL A 147 -5.33 6.39 25.02
CA VAL A 147 -4.11 7.21 25.14
C VAL A 147 -3.22 7.06 23.89
N VAL A 148 -3.04 5.87 23.37
CA VAL A 148 -2.26 5.62 22.14
C VAL A 148 -2.78 6.44 20.95
N ARG A 149 -4.09 6.72 20.89
CA ARG A 149 -4.67 7.54 19.81
C ARG A 149 -4.25 9.01 19.88
N LEU A 150 -3.85 9.52 21.04
CA LEU A 150 -3.30 10.88 21.17
C LEU A 150 -1.97 11.03 20.40
N GLY A 151 -1.38 9.96 19.94
CA GLY A 151 -0.23 9.96 19.04
C GLY A 151 -0.42 10.78 17.76
N ILE A 152 -1.69 11.10 17.39
CA ILE A 152 -1.97 12.02 16.26
C ILE A 152 -1.28 13.37 16.42
N VAL A 153 -1.10 13.85 17.63
CA VAL A 153 -0.38 15.11 17.92
C VAL A 153 1.08 15.02 17.47
N VAL A 154 1.71 13.86 17.73
CA VAL A 154 3.08 13.57 17.25
C VAL A 154 3.13 13.55 15.73
N ALA A 155 2.12 12.93 15.08
CA ALA A 155 2.03 12.88 13.62
C ALA A 155 1.96 14.29 13.01
N LEU A 156 1.18 15.20 13.59
CA LEU A 156 1.11 16.60 13.13
C LEU A 156 2.47 17.29 13.24
N GLY A 157 3.22 17.04 14.33
CA GLY A 157 4.59 17.55 14.49
C GLY A 157 5.54 17.01 13.41
N VAL A 158 5.45 15.71 13.09
CA VAL A 158 6.23 15.08 12.01
C VAL A 158 5.94 15.72 10.67
N VAL A 159 4.66 15.92 10.32
CA VAL A 159 4.26 16.53 9.05
C VAL A 159 4.74 17.97 8.94
N ALA A 160 4.57 18.77 10.01
CA ALA A 160 5.06 20.16 10.05
C ALA A 160 6.59 20.26 9.89
N LEU A 161 7.33 19.26 10.40
CA LEU A 161 8.77 19.19 10.26
C LEU A 161 9.23 18.76 8.85
N ALA A 162 8.39 17.99 8.13
CA ALA A 162 8.70 17.50 6.79
C ALA A 162 8.88 18.61 5.76
N ASP A 163 8.07 19.65 5.86
CA ASP A 163 8.15 20.80 4.97
C ASP A 163 9.45 21.62 5.17
N ARG A 164 10.07 21.53 6.36
CA ARG A 164 11.30 22.27 6.71
C ARG A 164 12.58 21.48 6.48
N ARG A 165 12.61 20.18 6.77
CA ARG A 165 13.85 19.37 6.80
C ARG A 165 14.04 18.43 5.62
N GLY A 166 13.12 18.40 4.68
CA GLY A 166 13.14 17.49 3.54
C GLY A 166 12.36 16.19 3.82
N ARG A 167 11.56 15.80 2.85
CA ARG A 167 10.57 14.72 3.02
C ARG A 167 11.22 13.34 3.09
N ARG A 168 12.25 13.09 2.28
CA ARG A 168 12.98 11.82 2.25
C ARG A 168 13.65 11.52 3.59
N ARG A 169 14.44 12.47 4.09
CA ARG A 169 15.19 12.29 5.34
C ARG A 169 14.25 12.06 6.51
N LEU A 170 13.19 12.83 6.56
CA LEU A 170 12.23 12.72 7.64
C LEU A 170 11.41 11.42 7.56
N LEU A 171 10.97 11.00 6.38
CA LEU A 171 10.27 9.72 6.19
C LEU A 171 11.06 8.55 6.78
N VAL A 172 12.35 8.46 6.41
CA VAL A 172 13.21 7.35 6.87
C VAL A 172 13.53 7.45 8.36
N ALA A 173 13.87 8.66 8.85
CA ALA A 173 14.15 8.88 10.26
C ALA A 173 12.93 8.56 11.14
N THR A 174 11.73 8.99 10.71
CA THR A 174 10.48 8.71 11.41
C THR A 174 10.13 7.23 11.39
N ALA A 175 10.34 6.54 10.27
CA ALA A 175 10.11 5.09 10.18
C ALA A 175 11.08 4.31 11.11
N LEU A 176 12.35 4.68 11.14
CA LEU A 176 13.33 4.08 12.06
C LEU A 176 12.99 4.37 13.52
N ALA A 177 12.59 5.60 13.83
CA ALA A 177 12.17 5.98 15.18
C ALA A 177 10.89 5.22 15.60
N ALA A 178 9.95 4.98 14.69
CA ALA A 178 8.76 4.18 14.93
C ALA A 178 9.10 2.72 15.25
N VAL A 179 10.04 2.12 14.50
CA VAL A 179 10.55 0.76 14.80
C VAL A 179 11.20 0.72 16.18
N ALA A 180 12.04 1.70 16.52
CA ALA A 180 12.70 1.77 17.80
C ALA A 180 11.70 1.94 18.97
N ALA A 181 10.72 2.86 18.82
CA ALA A 181 9.67 3.08 19.82
C ALA A 181 8.80 1.82 20.02
N THR A 182 8.48 1.10 18.94
CA THR A 182 7.77 -0.18 19.02
C THR A 182 8.61 -1.22 19.75
N ALA A 183 9.88 -1.39 19.38
CA ALA A 183 10.78 -2.36 20.00
C ALA A 183 10.98 -2.10 21.51
N LEU A 184 11.00 -0.83 21.93
CA LEU A 184 11.02 -0.46 23.35
C LEU A 184 9.79 -0.97 24.10
N GLY A 185 8.65 -1.12 23.44
CA GLY A 185 7.45 -1.74 24.00
C GLY A 185 7.66 -3.18 24.47
N ALA A 186 8.59 -3.93 23.86
CA ALA A 186 8.94 -5.28 24.32
C ALA A 186 9.56 -5.31 25.72
N LEU A 187 10.19 -4.22 26.15
CA LEU A 187 10.85 -4.09 27.45
C LEU A 187 9.92 -3.52 28.53
N SER A 188 8.61 -3.36 28.24
CA SER A 188 7.68 -2.70 29.14
C SER A 188 7.52 -3.48 30.48
N PRO A 189 7.69 -2.80 31.62
CA PRO A 189 7.45 -3.39 32.95
C PRO A 189 5.98 -3.35 33.36
N GLY A 190 5.13 -2.65 32.56
CA GLY A 190 3.71 -2.50 32.86
C GLY A 190 2.97 -1.80 31.72
N LEU A 191 1.63 -1.82 31.83
CA LEU A 191 0.72 -1.33 30.76
C LEU A 191 0.89 0.17 30.44
N TRP A 192 1.22 0.99 31.45
CA TRP A 192 1.46 2.44 31.24
C TRP A 192 2.71 2.73 30.42
N PHE A 193 3.79 2.01 30.68
CA PHE A 193 5.01 2.14 29.87
C PHE A 193 4.77 1.67 28.45
N LEU A 194 4.07 0.54 28.29
CA LEU A 194 3.66 0.06 26.97
C LEU A 194 2.81 1.09 26.25
N GLY A 195 1.79 1.66 26.92
CA GLY A 195 0.94 2.70 26.35
C GLY A 195 1.72 3.94 25.90
N SER A 196 2.70 4.40 26.69
CA SER A 196 3.50 5.58 26.34
C SER A 196 4.43 5.34 25.15
N THR A 197 5.11 4.18 25.08
CA THR A 197 5.94 3.82 23.95
C THR A 197 5.11 3.63 22.67
N GLN A 198 3.91 3.04 22.81
CA GLN A 198 3.02 2.84 21.68
C GLN A 198 2.30 4.12 21.24
N LEU A 199 2.05 5.08 22.13
CA LEU A 199 1.60 6.42 21.76
C LEU A 199 2.61 7.07 20.81
N LEU A 200 3.89 7.03 21.17
CA LEU A 200 4.95 7.59 20.33
C LEU A 200 5.05 6.81 19.01
N ALA A 201 5.12 5.49 19.06
CA ALA A 201 5.18 4.64 17.86
C ALA A 201 3.99 4.91 16.92
N ARG A 202 2.77 4.97 17.47
CA ARG A 202 1.55 5.24 16.69
C ARG A 202 1.56 6.60 16.03
N GLY A 203 2.02 7.63 16.74
CA GLY A 203 2.15 8.96 16.17
C GLY A 203 3.18 9.02 15.04
N LEU A 204 4.30 8.35 15.21
CA LEU A 204 5.33 8.26 14.18
C LEU A 204 4.84 7.48 12.95
N THR A 205 4.14 6.35 13.11
CA THR A 205 3.57 5.59 11.99
C THR A 205 2.51 6.38 11.26
N MET A 206 1.61 7.09 11.96
CA MET A 206 0.65 7.99 11.29
C MET A 206 1.37 9.07 10.47
N GLY A 207 2.46 9.64 10.99
CA GLY A 207 3.30 10.59 10.27
C GLY A 207 3.94 9.97 9.02
N VAL A 208 4.46 8.75 9.12
CA VAL A 208 5.02 7.98 7.99
C VAL A 208 3.96 7.76 6.91
N GLY A 209 2.77 7.29 7.28
CA GLY A 209 1.68 7.05 6.34
C GLY A 209 1.26 8.32 5.57
N ILE A 210 1.17 9.47 6.25
CA ILE A 210 0.88 10.76 5.61
C ILE A 210 2.01 11.14 4.64
N LEU A 211 3.27 11.02 5.06
CA LEU A 211 4.41 11.33 4.21
C LEU A 211 4.48 10.45 2.97
N ILE A 212 4.19 9.16 3.08
CA ILE A 212 4.11 8.22 1.95
C ILE A 212 3.02 8.67 0.98
N GLY A 213 1.84 9.03 1.48
CA GLY A 213 0.73 9.52 0.67
C GLY A 213 1.10 10.80 -0.10
N VAL A 214 1.76 11.74 0.56
CA VAL A 214 2.24 12.98 -0.07
C VAL A 214 3.29 12.66 -1.14
N PHE A 215 4.27 11.81 -0.85
CA PHE A 215 5.28 11.39 -1.82
C PHE A 215 4.65 10.75 -3.07
N ALA A 216 3.71 9.82 -2.86
CA ALA A 216 2.99 9.17 -3.96
C ALA A 216 2.21 10.17 -4.82
N ALA A 217 1.54 11.16 -4.20
CA ALA A 217 0.80 12.19 -4.91
C ALA A 217 1.69 13.13 -5.74
N GLU A 218 2.95 13.28 -5.37
CA GLU A 218 3.91 14.18 -6.05
C GLU A 218 4.70 13.50 -7.15
N GLU A 219 5.07 12.25 -6.97
CA GLU A 219 5.92 11.50 -7.91
C GLU A 219 5.12 10.73 -8.96
N LEU A 220 3.85 10.41 -8.69
CA LEU A 220 3.03 9.63 -9.63
C LEU A 220 2.26 10.52 -10.61
N PRO A 221 2.11 10.08 -11.88
CA PRO A 221 1.24 10.72 -12.87
C PRO A 221 -0.19 10.87 -12.35
N ARG A 222 -0.89 11.91 -12.78
CA ARG A 222 -2.24 12.23 -12.28
C ARG A 222 -3.23 11.09 -12.39
N GLY A 223 -3.25 10.38 -13.53
CA GLY A 223 -4.16 9.27 -13.76
C GLY A 223 -3.79 8.00 -12.96
N SER A 224 -2.54 7.86 -12.51
CA SER A 224 -2.07 6.68 -11.76
C SER A 224 -1.91 6.91 -10.25
N ARG A 225 -2.34 8.06 -9.71
CA ARG A 225 -2.25 8.34 -8.27
C ARG A 225 -3.12 7.41 -7.44
N ALA A 226 -4.38 7.21 -7.86
CA ALA A 226 -5.30 6.31 -7.18
C ALA A 226 -4.76 4.88 -7.18
N TYR A 227 -4.23 4.41 -8.32
CA TYR A 227 -3.55 3.13 -8.43
C TYR A 227 -2.37 3.01 -7.44
N GLY A 228 -1.50 4.02 -7.39
CA GLY A 228 -0.36 4.02 -6.46
C GLY A 228 -0.79 3.96 -4.99
N VAL A 229 -1.82 4.72 -4.61
CA VAL A 229 -2.39 4.68 -3.25
C VAL A 229 -2.99 3.30 -2.94
N SER A 230 -3.66 2.65 -3.90
CA SER A 230 -4.21 1.29 -3.72
C SER A 230 -3.11 0.25 -3.53
N VAL A 231 -2.02 0.33 -4.30
CA VAL A 231 -0.84 -0.55 -4.13
C VAL A 231 -0.22 -0.36 -2.75
N LEU A 232 -0.07 0.88 -2.29
CA LEU A 232 0.46 1.19 -0.97
C LEU A 232 -0.47 0.68 0.14
N ALA A 233 -1.79 0.84 0.00
CA ALA A 233 -2.75 0.29 0.95
C ALA A 233 -2.69 -1.24 1.03
N LEU A 234 -2.50 -1.93 -0.12
CA LEU A 234 -2.28 -3.37 -0.14
C LEU A 234 -0.99 -3.78 0.59
N CYS A 235 0.08 -3.00 0.43
CA CYS A 235 1.34 -3.21 1.15
C CYS A 235 1.18 -2.98 2.67
N ALA A 236 0.39 -1.98 3.09
CA ALA A 236 0.02 -1.78 4.49
C ALA A 236 -0.75 -2.98 5.05
N ALA A 237 -1.74 -3.48 4.30
CA ALA A 237 -2.50 -4.68 4.68
C ALA A 237 -1.62 -5.92 4.78
N LEU A 238 -0.64 -6.08 3.88
CA LEU A 238 0.35 -7.15 3.96
C LEU A 238 1.18 -7.04 5.26
N GLY A 239 1.64 -5.84 5.61
CA GLY A 239 2.37 -5.59 6.85
C GLY A 239 1.53 -5.89 8.09
N ALA A 240 0.27 -5.47 8.11
CA ALA A 240 -0.69 -5.80 9.16
C ALA A 240 -0.90 -7.32 9.28
N GLY A 241 -1.05 -8.02 8.15
CA GLY A 241 -1.14 -9.48 8.11
C GLY A 241 0.10 -10.16 8.68
N MET A 242 1.30 -9.64 8.42
CA MET A 242 2.54 -10.17 9.02
C MET A 242 2.54 -10.05 10.54
N ALA A 243 1.99 -8.98 11.13
CA ALA A 243 1.84 -8.85 12.57
C ALA A 243 0.91 -9.94 13.15
N VAL A 244 -0.18 -10.23 12.43
CA VAL A 244 -1.11 -11.32 12.78
C VAL A 244 -0.45 -12.69 12.65
N TRP A 245 0.39 -12.92 11.63
CA TRP A 245 1.11 -14.21 11.45
C TRP A 245 2.13 -14.50 12.55
N VAL A 246 2.66 -13.48 13.18
CA VAL A 246 3.61 -13.63 14.32
C VAL A 246 2.86 -13.85 15.64
N LEU A 247 1.57 -13.48 15.71
CA LEU A 247 0.79 -13.55 16.94
C LEU A 247 0.78 -14.93 17.64
N PRO A 248 0.78 -16.09 16.95
CA PRO A 248 0.84 -17.40 17.62
C PRO A 248 2.02 -17.60 18.55
N VAL A 249 3.09 -16.83 18.43
CA VAL A 249 4.22 -16.83 19.35
C VAL A 249 3.78 -16.42 20.77
N ALA A 250 2.70 -15.64 20.90
CA ALA A 250 2.14 -15.26 22.20
C ALA A 250 1.53 -16.45 22.98
N ASP A 251 1.18 -17.56 22.31
CA ASP A 251 0.68 -18.78 22.97
C ASP A 251 1.79 -19.61 23.61
N LEU A 252 3.07 -19.39 23.24
CA LEU A 252 4.19 -20.20 23.71
C LEU A 252 4.60 -19.89 25.18
N ASP A 253 4.44 -18.63 25.57
CA ASP A 253 4.84 -18.13 26.89
C ASP A 253 3.98 -16.90 27.24
N PRO A 254 3.64 -16.65 28.53
CA PRO A 254 2.94 -15.44 28.95
C PRO A 254 3.60 -14.13 28.51
N ARG A 255 4.91 -14.15 28.24
CA ARG A 255 5.70 -13.04 27.71
C ARG A 255 5.92 -13.13 26.20
N GLY A 256 5.39 -14.13 25.53
CA GLY A 256 5.58 -14.39 24.09
C GLY A 256 5.13 -13.23 23.19
N TRP A 257 4.11 -12.46 23.62
CA TRP A 257 3.66 -11.27 22.91
C TRP A 257 4.75 -10.21 22.69
N ARG A 258 5.78 -10.16 23.57
CA ARG A 258 6.92 -9.24 23.47
C ARG A 258 7.74 -9.47 22.19
N ALA A 259 7.81 -10.71 21.71
CA ALA A 259 8.51 -11.05 20.47
C ALA A 259 7.92 -10.31 19.27
N VAL A 260 6.59 -10.10 19.24
CA VAL A 260 5.91 -9.38 18.15
C VAL A 260 6.43 -7.95 18.02
N TYR A 261 6.84 -7.32 19.12
CA TYR A 261 7.41 -5.96 19.13
C TYR A 261 8.87 -5.89 18.66
N VAL A 262 9.59 -7.02 18.74
CA VAL A 262 11.01 -7.08 18.33
C VAL A 262 11.15 -7.38 16.84
N VAL A 263 10.22 -8.13 16.25
CA VAL A 263 10.26 -8.53 14.83
C VAL A 263 10.54 -7.36 13.88
N PRO A 264 9.94 -6.16 14.01
CA PRO A 264 10.19 -5.05 13.10
C PRO A 264 11.66 -4.58 13.05
N VAL A 265 12.46 -4.90 14.06
CA VAL A 265 13.91 -4.56 14.08
C VAL A 265 14.64 -5.17 12.89
N VAL A 266 14.19 -6.33 12.40
CA VAL A 266 14.74 -6.99 11.21
C VAL A 266 14.59 -6.11 9.96
N ALA A 267 13.61 -5.21 9.92
CA ALA A 267 13.40 -4.31 8.79
C ALA A 267 14.36 -3.10 8.76
N ILE A 268 15.11 -2.81 9.84
CA ILE A 268 16.02 -1.64 9.92
C ILE A 268 17.01 -1.59 8.75
N PRO A 269 17.76 -2.66 8.40
CA PRO A 269 18.67 -2.61 7.26
C PRO A 269 17.96 -2.28 5.95
N GLY A 270 16.74 -2.83 5.76
CA GLY A 270 15.88 -2.53 4.62
C GLY A 270 15.48 -1.05 4.56
N LEU A 271 15.02 -0.47 5.67
CA LEU A 271 14.66 0.95 5.77
C LEU A 271 15.86 1.87 5.48
N VAL A 272 17.05 1.54 6.01
CA VAL A 272 18.29 2.27 5.71
C VAL A 272 18.64 2.18 4.23
N ALA A 273 18.51 1.00 3.62
CA ALA A 273 18.74 0.80 2.20
C ALA A 273 17.74 1.59 1.33
N VAL A 274 16.46 1.64 1.74
CA VAL A 274 15.45 2.50 1.11
C VAL A 274 15.86 3.96 1.22
N GLY A 275 16.27 4.41 2.40
CA GLY A 275 16.72 5.78 2.64
C GLY A 275 17.87 6.22 1.74
N ARG A 276 18.80 5.31 1.42
CA ARG A 276 19.91 5.58 0.51
C ARG A 276 19.50 5.64 -0.96
N ARG A 277 18.43 4.94 -1.34
CA ARG A 277 18.00 4.77 -2.74
C ARG A 277 16.81 5.62 -3.13
N LEU A 278 16.02 6.10 -2.16
CA LEU A 278 14.86 6.95 -2.41
C LEU A 278 15.35 8.34 -2.85
N PRO A 279 14.94 8.88 -4.00
CA PRO A 279 15.25 10.26 -4.38
C PRO A 279 14.45 11.25 -3.53
N GLU A 280 14.87 12.50 -3.46
CA GLU A 280 14.06 13.57 -2.86
C GLU A 280 12.88 13.91 -3.79
N SER A 281 11.76 14.39 -3.22
CA SER A 281 10.57 14.75 -3.96
C SER A 281 10.84 15.89 -4.96
N LEU A 282 10.31 15.73 -6.19
CA LEU A 282 10.45 16.73 -7.26
C LEU A 282 9.83 18.08 -6.87
N ARG A 283 8.70 18.06 -6.16
CA ARG A 283 8.06 19.30 -5.70
C ARG A 283 8.83 19.98 -4.58
N TYR A 284 9.44 19.22 -3.69
CA TYR A 284 10.27 19.79 -2.64
C TYR A 284 11.49 20.51 -3.25
N THR A 285 12.16 19.88 -4.21
CA THR A 285 13.29 20.49 -4.92
C THR A 285 12.87 21.71 -5.76
N ALA A 286 11.69 21.66 -6.39
CA ALA A 286 11.12 22.79 -7.13
C ALA A 286 10.72 23.95 -6.20
N ASN A 287 10.18 23.68 -5.01
CA ASN A 287 9.77 24.70 -4.05
C ASN A 287 10.99 25.43 -3.43
N ILE A 288 12.10 24.75 -3.19
CA ILE A 288 13.34 25.42 -2.76
C ILE A 288 13.78 26.41 -3.83
N GLY A 289 13.68 26.05 -5.12
CA GLY A 289 13.96 26.96 -6.24
C GLY A 289 12.94 28.11 -6.36
N SER A 290 11.66 27.89 -5.97
CA SER A 290 10.62 28.91 -6.03
C SER A 290 10.57 29.81 -4.80
N GLU A 291 11.00 29.36 -3.63
CA GLU A 291 11.20 30.24 -2.47
C GLU A 291 12.27 31.29 -2.73
N GLN A 292 13.32 30.93 -3.46
CA GLN A 292 14.27 31.90 -4.00
C GLN A 292 13.65 32.82 -5.07
N ALA A 293 12.63 32.35 -5.82
CA ALA A 293 11.90 33.14 -6.80
C ALA A 293 10.81 34.02 -6.16
N VAL A 294 10.21 33.59 -5.04
CA VAL A 294 9.22 34.37 -4.25
C VAL A 294 9.90 35.51 -3.49
N LEU A 295 11.12 35.32 -3.02
CA LEU A 295 11.97 36.42 -2.54
C LEU A 295 12.26 37.44 -3.64
N ASN A 296 12.09 37.04 -4.91
CA ASN A 296 12.22 37.88 -6.10
C ASN A 296 10.86 38.40 -6.65
N GLY A 297 9.77 38.36 -5.88
CA GLY A 297 8.55 39.13 -6.13
C GLY A 297 7.44 38.48 -7.00
N ASN A 298 7.43 37.16 -7.19
CA ASN A 298 6.40 36.51 -8.00
C ASN A 298 5.42 35.69 -7.12
N ILE A 299 4.29 36.31 -6.74
CA ILE A 299 3.26 35.74 -5.88
C ILE A 299 2.39 34.79 -6.69
N GLY A 300 2.66 33.49 -6.65
CA GLY A 300 1.77 32.45 -7.17
C GLY A 300 0.49 32.32 -6.32
N GLY A 301 -0.67 32.48 -6.95
CA GLY A 301 -1.98 32.49 -6.31
C GLY A 301 -2.25 31.25 -5.46
N ARG A 302 -2.62 31.44 -4.21
CA ARG A 302 -3.10 30.43 -3.26
C ARG A 302 -4.39 29.81 -3.80
N ARG A 303 -4.35 28.54 -4.21
CA ARG A 303 -5.55 27.82 -4.65
C ARG A 303 -6.53 27.73 -3.46
N LYS A 304 -7.70 28.34 -3.58
CA LYS A 304 -8.76 28.24 -2.55
C LYS A 304 -9.15 26.76 -2.41
N VAL A 305 -8.94 26.20 -1.23
CA VAL A 305 -9.45 24.86 -0.89
C VAL A 305 -10.95 25.00 -0.67
N GLU A 306 -11.75 24.17 -1.34
CA GLU A 306 -13.20 24.16 -1.13
C GLU A 306 -13.50 23.54 0.24
N GLY A 307 -13.66 24.40 1.25
CA GLY A 307 -13.82 24.00 2.65
C GLY A 307 -14.98 23.04 2.89
N TYR A 308 -16.07 23.16 2.11
CA TYR A 308 -17.22 22.25 2.20
C TYR A 308 -16.84 20.79 1.85
N ARG A 309 -16.08 20.58 0.77
CA ARG A 309 -15.63 19.23 0.39
C ARG A 309 -14.69 18.62 1.44
N LEU A 310 -13.81 19.44 2.00
CA LEU A 310 -12.93 19.02 3.09
C LEU A 310 -13.75 18.62 4.33
N LEU A 311 -14.75 19.43 4.70
CA LEU A 311 -15.63 19.16 5.84
C LEU A 311 -16.42 17.86 5.63
N MET A 312 -17.02 17.66 4.45
CA MET A 312 -17.74 16.41 4.13
C MET A 312 -16.85 15.16 4.24
N LEU A 313 -15.62 15.24 3.71
CA LEU A 313 -14.66 14.13 3.82
C LEU A 313 -14.26 13.89 5.29
N ALA A 314 -14.05 14.95 6.07
CA ALA A 314 -13.71 14.83 7.49
C ALA A 314 -14.85 14.19 8.29
N VAL A 315 -16.10 14.64 8.08
CA VAL A 315 -17.28 14.06 8.75
C VAL A 315 -17.49 12.62 8.36
N ALA A 316 -17.42 12.28 7.07
CA ALA A 316 -17.57 10.91 6.59
C ALA A 316 -16.49 9.98 7.17
N SER A 317 -15.23 10.43 7.20
CA SER A 317 -14.13 9.69 7.81
C SER A 317 -14.30 9.53 9.31
N PHE A 318 -14.75 10.57 10.01
CA PHE A 318 -15.02 10.52 11.45
C PHE A 318 -16.10 9.49 11.79
N LEU A 319 -17.24 9.53 11.08
CA LEU A 319 -18.35 8.59 11.31
C LEU A 319 -17.91 7.14 11.04
N LEU A 320 -17.13 6.90 9.99
CA LEU A 320 -16.59 5.59 9.69
C LEU A 320 -15.65 5.11 10.82
N LEU A 321 -14.77 5.97 11.31
CA LEU A 321 -13.81 5.64 12.34
C LEU A 321 -14.45 5.42 13.72
N VAL A 322 -15.53 6.13 14.05
CA VAL A 322 -16.28 5.92 15.31
C VAL A 322 -16.81 4.49 15.42
N PHE A 323 -17.18 3.88 14.28
CA PHE A 323 -17.63 2.49 14.25
C PHE A 323 -16.47 1.50 14.09
N ALA A 324 -15.63 1.70 13.08
CA ALA A 324 -14.62 0.73 12.67
C ALA A 324 -13.50 0.54 13.71
N ALA A 325 -13.17 1.61 14.43
CA ALA A 325 -12.05 1.58 15.33
C ALA A 325 -12.29 0.74 16.62
N PRO A 326 -13.41 0.89 17.36
CA PRO A 326 -13.69 0.01 18.48
C PRO A 326 -13.84 -1.44 18.03
N ALA A 327 -14.56 -1.69 16.94
CA ALA A 327 -14.77 -3.03 16.41
C ALA A 327 -13.45 -3.76 16.15
N SER A 328 -12.47 -3.09 15.52
CA SER A 328 -11.17 -3.68 15.21
C SER A 328 -10.25 -3.85 16.44
N GLN A 329 -10.41 -3.01 17.47
CA GLN A 329 -9.54 -3.04 18.64
C GLN A 329 -9.96 -4.08 19.67
N PHE A 330 -11.27 -4.27 19.86
CA PHE A 330 -11.79 -5.26 20.81
C PHE A 330 -12.12 -6.61 20.17
N GLN A 331 -11.83 -6.79 18.87
CA GLN A 331 -12.05 -8.06 18.19
C GLN A 331 -11.30 -9.22 18.83
N ASN A 332 -10.02 -9.02 19.15
CA ASN A 332 -9.18 -10.07 19.72
C ASN A 332 -9.59 -10.40 21.14
N ASP A 333 -9.95 -9.38 21.92
CA ASP A 333 -10.48 -9.50 23.27
C ASP A 333 -11.77 -10.35 23.26
N PHE A 334 -12.73 -10.02 22.42
CA PHE A 334 -13.96 -10.78 22.25
C PHE A 334 -13.69 -12.24 21.82
N LEU A 335 -12.77 -12.47 20.89
CA LEU A 335 -12.45 -13.81 20.40
C LEU A 335 -11.76 -14.64 21.49
N LYS A 336 -10.86 -14.04 22.27
CA LYS A 336 -10.14 -14.72 23.34
C LYS A 336 -11.04 -14.98 24.56
N ASP A 337 -11.63 -13.93 25.15
CA ASP A 337 -12.28 -14.00 26.45
C ASP A 337 -13.72 -14.55 26.36
N HIS A 338 -14.47 -14.20 25.31
CA HIS A 338 -15.84 -14.69 25.15
C HIS A 338 -15.97 -15.96 24.31
N ARG A 339 -15.04 -16.23 23.41
CA ARG A 339 -15.08 -17.40 22.52
C ARG A 339 -13.98 -18.42 22.80
N GLY A 340 -13.01 -18.13 23.65
CA GLY A 340 -11.94 -19.04 24.05
C GLY A 340 -10.94 -19.38 22.93
N TYR A 341 -10.78 -18.49 21.95
CA TYR A 341 -9.80 -18.72 20.87
C TYR A 341 -8.37 -18.52 21.38
N SER A 342 -7.47 -19.44 20.98
CA SER A 342 -6.02 -19.22 21.13
C SER A 342 -5.51 -18.16 20.15
N ALA A 343 -4.28 -17.65 20.35
CA ALA A 343 -3.67 -16.71 19.40
C ALA A 343 -3.59 -17.27 17.97
N ALA A 344 -3.32 -18.58 17.83
CA ALA A 344 -3.35 -19.27 16.54
C ALA A 344 -4.77 -19.27 15.92
N GLY A 345 -5.81 -19.48 16.74
CA GLY A 345 -7.20 -19.41 16.33
C GLY A 345 -7.61 -18.01 15.88
N ILE A 346 -7.21 -16.97 16.60
CA ILE A 346 -7.41 -15.56 16.24
C ILE A 346 -6.71 -15.23 14.91
N THR A 347 -5.48 -15.72 14.73
CA THR A 347 -4.73 -15.57 13.47
C THR A 347 -5.50 -16.17 12.30
N LEU A 348 -5.94 -17.42 12.44
CA LEU A 348 -6.70 -18.09 11.37
C LEU A 348 -8.01 -17.37 11.05
N PHE A 349 -8.76 -16.97 12.09
CA PHE A 349 -9.99 -16.20 11.94
C PHE A 349 -9.76 -14.89 11.19
N THR A 350 -8.76 -14.13 11.61
CA THR A 350 -8.42 -12.83 11.00
C THR A 350 -7.99 -13.01 9.55
N LEU A 351 -7.16 -13.99 9.23
CA LEU A 351 -6.75 -14.28 7.85
C LEU A 351 -7.94 -14.66 6.96
N LEU A 352 -8.83 -15.50 7.43
CA LEU A 352 -10.00 -15.94 6.66
C LEU A 352 -11.00 -14.80 6.42
N THR A 353 -11.15 -13.88 7.35
CA THR A 353 -12.12 -12.77 7.26
C THR A 353 -11.59 -11.54 6.54
N THR A 354 -10.29 -11.21 6.69
CA THR A 354 -9.72 -9.98 6.10
C THR A 354 -9.15 -10.17 4.71
N THR A 355 -8.66 -11.38 4.36
CA THR A 355 -8.08 -11.64 3.03
C THR A 355 -9.08 -11.44 1.88
N PRO A 356 -10.34 -11.92 1.95
CA PRO A 356 -11.33 -11.65 0.91
C PRO A 356 -11.67 -10.17 0.76
N ALA A 357 -11.70 -9.41 1.86
CA ALA A 357 -11.96 -7.97 1.82
C ALA A 357 -10.80 -7.20 1.14
N ALA A 358 -9.55 -7.58 1.41
CA ALA A 358 -8.38 -7.00 0.77
C ALA A 358 -8.31 -7.32 -0.73
N SER A 359 -8.66 -8.54 -1.14
CA SER A 359 -8.73 -8.91 -2.56
C SER A 359 -9.85 -8.17 -3.31
N GLY A 360 -11.01 -7.97 -2.67
CA GLY A 360 -12.12 -7.19 -3.24
C GLY A 360 -11.75 -5.73 -3.52
N SER A 361 -10.98 -5.09 -2.64
CA SER A 361 -10.51 -3.72 -2.86
C SER A 361 -9.54 -3.59 -4.03
N SER A 362 -8.70 -4.59 -4.28
CA SER A 362 -7.77 -4.62 -5.42
C SER A 362 -8.50 -4.83 -6.76
N TRP A 363 -9.58 -5.61 -6.78
CA TRP A 363 -10.45 -5.79 -7.95
C TRP A 363 -11.16 -4.49 -8.35
N LEU A 364 -11.63 -3.72 -7.37
CA LEU A 364 -12.27 -2.43 -7.61
C LEU A 364 -11.28 -1.36 -8.12
N ALA A 365 -10.00 -1.47 -7.74
CA ALA A 365 -8.95 -0.55 -8.21
C ALA A 365 -8.45 -0.86 -9.63
N GLY A 366 -8.58 -2.10 -10.11
CA GLY A 366 -8.09 -2.56 -11.42
C GLY A 366 -9.17 -2.68 -12.51
N GLY A 367 -10.46 -2.57 -12.18
CA GLY A 367 -11.54 -2.57 -13.17
C GLY A 367 -11.59 -1.27 -13.99
N PRO A 368 -12.06 -1.31 -15.26
CA PRO A 368 -12.37 -0.10 -16.00
C PRO A 368 -13.51 0.60 -15.27
N THR A 369 -13.16 1.47 -14.31
CA THR A 369 -14.15 2.33 -13.68
C THR A 369 -14.59 3.36 -14.71
N PRO A 370 -15.89 3.51 -14.97
CA PRO A 370 -16.38 4.73 -15.56
C PRO A 370 -16.20 5.85 -14.51
N VAL A 371 -15.01 6.44 -14.49
CA VAL A 371 -14.63 7.58 -13.61
C VAL A 371 -15.35 8.86 -14.03
N ALA A 372 -16.41 8.76 -14.81
CA ALA A 372 -17.17 9.92 -15.23
C ALA A 372 -18.03 10.52 -14.12
N ASP A 373 -18.49 9.72 -13.14
CA ASP A 373 -19.49 10.22 -12.19
C ASP A 373 -19.12 9.81 -10.76
N GLY A 374 -18.31 10.57 -10.11
CA GLY A 374 -17.98 10.80 -8.69
C GLY A 374 -18.66 10.02 -7.56
N VAL A 375 -19.12 8.80 -7.79
CA VAL A 375 -19.79 7.96 -6.81
C VAL A 375 -18.85 6.85 -6.36
N TRP A 376 -18.13 7.11 -5.29
CA TRP A 376 -17.57 6.04 -4.45
C TRP A 376 -18.74 5.27 -3.84
N GLY A 377 -19.11 4.18 -4.49
CA GLY A 377 -20.27 3.39 -4.08
C GLY A 377 -20.11 2.78 -2.69
N PRO A 378 -21.20 2.61 -1.95
CA PRO A 378 -21.29 1.96 -0.64
C PRO A 378 -20.86 0.48 -0.62
N SER A 379 -20.54 -0.10 -1.78
CA SER A 379 -20.28 -1.53 -1.99
C SER A 379 -19.04 -2.07 -1.26
N ALA A 380 -17.97 -1.28 -1.10
CA ALA A 380 -16.79 -1.72 -0.35
C ALA A 380 -17.06 -1.79 1.16
N CYS A 381 -17.88 -0.87 1.69
CA CYS A 381 -18.37 -0.94 3.07
C CYS A 381 -19.34 -2.12 3.29
N TRP A 382 -20.11 -2.52 2.26
CA TRP A 382 -21.05 -3.63 2.34
C TRP A 382 -20.33 -4.99 2.41
N ALA A 383 -19.29 -5.21 1.64
CA ALA A 383 -18.52 -6.46 1.67
C ALA A 383 -17.85 -6.67 3.05
N ALA A 384 -17.26 -5.63 3.64
CA ALA A 384 -16.69 -5.68 4.99
C ALA A 384 -17.77 -5.89 6.07
N ARG A 385 -18.97 -5.33 5.90
CA ARG A 385 -20.11 -5.52 6.83
C ARG A 385 -20.71 -6.91 6.76
N CYS A 386 -20.84 -7.48 5.57
CA CYS A 386 -21.43 -8.82 5.42
C CYS A 386 -20.52 -9.92 5.99
N SER A 387 -19.21 -9.80 5.85
CA SER A 387 -18.26 -10.77 6.41
C SER A 387 -18.25 -10.75 7.95
N TRP A 388 -18.40 -9.58 8.57
CA TRP A 388 -18.44 -9.45 10.02
C TRP A 388 -19.77 -9.95 10.61
N TRP A 389 -20.88 -9.67 9.93
CA TRP A 389 -22.23 -10.07 10.39
C TRP A 389 -22.45 -11.60 10.28
N SER A 390 -21.90 -12.24 9.25
CA SER A 390 -21.99 -13.70 9.09
C SER A 390 -21.14 -14.47 10.11
N ALA A 391 -20.09 -13.85 10.67
CA ALA A 391 -19.21 -14.47 11.65
C ALA A 391 -19.71 -14.34 13.11
N THR A 392 -20.56 -13.33 13.40
CA THR A 392 -20.97 -13.00 14.79
C THR A 392 -22.41 -13.36 15.14
N THR A 393 -23.28 -13.68 14.17
CA THR A 393 -24.67 -14.08 14.45
C THR A 393 -24.86 -15.59 14.42
N PRO A 394 -25.54 -16.20 15.42
CA PRO A 394 -26.04 -17.57 15.30
C PRO A 394 -27.03 -17.61 14.15
N ARG A 395 -26.99 -18.68 13.36
CA ARG A 395 -27.82 -18.93 12.19
C ARG A 395 -29.31 -18.83 12.52
N GLU A 396 -29.92 -17.68 12.24
CA GLU A 396 -31.33 -17.62 11.93
C GLU A 396 -31.53 -17.02 10.52
N PRO A 397 -32.41 -17.58 9.68
CA PRO A 397 -32.58 -17.19 8.28
C PRO A 397 -33.47 -15.97 8.16
N LEU A 398 -32.94 -14.77 8.36
CA LEU A 398 -33.68 -13.51 8.13
C LEU A 398 -33.15 -12.80 6.88
N CYS A 399 -33.23 -13.46 5.73
CA CYS A 399 -32.89 -12.86 4.43
C CYS A 399 -34.12 -12.53 3.55
N GLY A 400 -35.34 -12.49 4.13
CA GLY A 400 -36.58 -12.32 3.36
C GLY A 400 -36.98 -10.89 2.96
N PRO A 401 -36.91 -9.84 3.80
CA PRO A 401 -37.52 -8.53 3.47
C PRO A 401 -36.62 -7.54 2.73
N GLN A 402 -35.31 -7.66 2.78
CA GLN A 402 -34.41 -6.62 2.25
C GLN A 402 -34.20 -6.68 0.73
N GLN A 403 -34.43 -7.81 0.09
CA GLN A 403 -34.41 -7.90 -1.38
C GLN A 403 -35.57 -7.16 -2.05
N TRP A 404 -36.64 -6.92 -1.33
CA TRP A 404 -37.82 -6.22 -1.86
C TRP A 404 -37.61 -4.70 -1.95
N LEU A 405 -36.85 -4.11 -1.03
CA LEU A 405 -36.53 -2.67 -1.02
C LEU A 405 -35.50 -2.29 -2.08
N ALA A 406 -34.53 -3.14 -2.37
CA ALA A 406 -33.52 -2.87 -3.38
C ALA A 406 -34.07 -2.84 -4.81
N ARG A 407 -35.17 -3.56 -5.10
CA ARG A 407 -35.82 -3.56 -6.42
C ARG A 407 -36.73 -2.36 -6.68
N ARG A 408 -37.08 -1.57 -5.66
CA ARG A 408 -37.97 -0.41 -5.79
C ARG A 408 -37.24 0.91 -6.04
N TRP A 409 -35.88 0.96 -5.89
CA TRP A 409 -35.04 2.12 -6.12
C TRP A 409 -34.25 2.04 -7.42
N ALA A 410 -34.43 0.98 -8.21
CA ALA A 410 -33.77 0.78 -9.50
C ALA A 410 -34.75 0.94 -10.70
N ARG A 411 -35.87 1.67 -10.51
CA ARG A 411 -36.74 2.14 -11.62
C ARG A 411 -36.88 3.66 -11.57
#